data_eaf048aca14ad3909e5ccc7c8e39fe38
#
_entry.id   eaf048aca14ad3909e5ccc7c8e39fe38
#
_cell.length_a   1.000
_cell.length_b   1.000
_cell.length_c   1.000
_cell.angle_alpha   90.00
_cell.angle_beta   90.00
_cell.angle_gamma   90.00
#
_symmetry.space_group_name_H-M   'P 1'
#
loop_
_entity.id
_entity.type
_entity.pdbx_description
1 polymer ?
#
loop_
_entity_poly.entity_id
_entity_poly.type
_entity_poly.pdbx_seq_one_letter_code
_entity_poly.pdbx_strand_id
1 'polypeptide(L)'
;MAPCIIFIDEIDTIGKSRDNRLGGNDEREQTLNQLLAELDGFDPTKGVIVLAATNRPEVLDKALLRPGRFDRRITVDRPNLAGRLATLQVHTRNIRLSEDVDLNKIAQATAGAVGADLANLVNEAALRAVRMGRKAVNQQDLLTAFETVIAGAEKKGTVLTEQEKRLIAYHEVGHALVAAKQKNAQPVSKITIVPHTQGALGYTMQMPEEEKFLMTRDDLYTEIRTLLGGRSAEEVVFSTMTSGASNDIERATELARKMVTMFGMSDRFGVMGLATIQNQYLDGGYGLNCAQDTAALIDQEVQSILDACHADAQKILRENREQLDAVASYLLKKETITGGEMMAILEGRDPATVNDAFTAQPPKPSVTSGDEPPARKIHLFDGSQLPPAGEDGQAPQSGGDAGGIPLSGEAAPSQEEAPAEGDGSAPAAPQDQPTQEDGQPRP
;
A
#
# COMPACT_ATOMS: atom_id res chain seq x y z
N MET A 1 -19.27 33.46 15.86
CA MET A 1 -19.60 33.04 17.22
C MET A 1 -18.29 32.65 17.92
N ALA A 2 -17.89 33.37 18.91
CA ALA A 2 -16.70 33.03 19.72
C ALA A 2 -17.19 32.70 21.15
N PRO A 3 -16.56 31.72 21.85
CA PRO A 3 -15.40 30.96 21.47
C PRO A 3 -15.71 29.84 20.45
N CYS A 4 -14.77 29.54 19.51
CA CYS A 4 -14.96 28.45 18.53
C CYS A 4 -13.62 27.89 18.06
N ILE A 5 -13.66 26.68 17.48
CA ILE A 5 -12.53 26.05 16.81
C ILE A 5 -12.90 25.98 15.32
N ILE A 6 -12.02 26.49 14.47
CA ILE A 6 -12.13 26.39 13.01
C ILE A 6 -11.17 25.30 12.56
N PHE A 7 -11.66 24.31 11.83
CA PHE A 7 -10.84 23.25 11.27
C PHE A 7 -10.80 23.37 9.74
N ILE A 8 -9.60 23.38 9.17
CA ILE A 8 -9.34 23.45 7.74
C ILE A 8 -8.60 22.17 7.36
N ASP A 9 -9.27 21.29 6.62
CA ASP A 9 -8.63 20.08 6.10
C ASP A 9 -7.97 20.36 4.75
N GLU A 10 -6.94 19.57 4.40
CA GLU A 10 -6.17 19.67 3.14
C GLU A 10 -5.72 21.10 2.82
N ILE A 11 -5.15 21.79 3.80
CA ILE A 11 -4.76 23.19 3.64
C ILE A 11 -3.72 23.41 2.54
N ASP A 12 -3.01 22.36 2.10
CA ASP A 12 -2.07 22.42 0.98
C ASP A 12 -2.76 22.68 -0.36
N THR A 13 -4.08 22.51 -0.47
CA THR A 13 -4.84 22.84 -1.69
C THR A 13 -4.84 24.34 -1.95
N ILE A 14 -4.86 25.17 -0.90
CA ILE A 14 -4.86 26.65 -0.97
C ILE A 14 -3.55 27.24 -0.50
N GLY A 15 -2.83 26.57 0.39
CA GLY A 15 -1.61 27.06 1.06
C GLY A 15 -0.30 26.72 0.36
N LYS A 16 -0.32 26.29 -0.91
CA LYS A 16 0.88 25.87 -1.63
C LYS A 16 1.83 27.04 -1.90
N SER A 17 3.13 26.80 -1.72
CA SER A 17 4.21 27.76 -2.00
C SER A 17 4.17 28.22 -3.47
N ARG A 18 4.55 29.48 -3.68
CA ARG A 18 4.61 30.14 -4.99
C ARG A 18 5.78 29.59 -5.80
N ASP A 19 5.51 28.59 -6.62
CA ASP A 19 6.48 28.17 -7.63
C ASP A 19 6.40 29.10 -8.85
N ASN A 20 7.55 29.60 -9.28
CA ASN A 20 7.76 30.50 -10.42
C ASN A 20 7.42 29.84 -11.79
N ARG A 21 6.34 29.08 -11.91
CA ARG A 21 5.85 28.60 -13.22
C ARG A 21 4.86 29.59 -13.77
N LEU A 22 5.27 30.27 -14.81
CA LEU A 22 4.45 31.11 -15.69
C LEU A 22 3.17 30.36 -16.11
N GLY A 23 2.04 30.70 -15.51
CA GLY A 23 0.74 30.16 -15.91
C GLY A 23 -0.24 30.00 -14.76
N GLY A 24 -0.92 31.08 -14.36
CA GLY A 24 -2.30 31.13 -13.94
C GLY A 24 -2.74 30.28 -12.75
N ASN A 25 -2.63 30.81 -11.54
CA ASN A 25 -3.50 30.44 -10.44
C ASN A 25 -3.76 31.67 -9.54
N ASP A 26 -4.13 32.79 -10.14
CA ASP A 26 -4.43 34.05 -9.45
C ASP A 26 -5.48 33.87 -8.35
N GLU A 27 -6.49 33.02 -8.57
CA GLU A 27 -7.56 32.76 -7.57
C GLU A 27 -7.02 32.06 -6.31
N ARG A 28 -6.09 31.11 -6.46
CA ARG A 28 -5.50 30.42 -5.30
C ARG A 28 -4.57 31.36 -4.52
N GLU A 29 -3.79 32.17 -5.21
CA GLU A 29 -2.96 33.19 -4.56
C GLU A 29 -3.81 34.24 -3.84
N GLN A 30 -4.92 34.66 -4.43
CA GLN A 30 -5.87 35.54 -3.76
C GLN A 30 -6.46 34.91 -2.51
N THR A 31 -6.87 33.64 -2.59
CA THR A 31 -7.39 32.89 -1.44
C THR A 31 -6.35 32.74 -0.33
N LEU A 32 -5.11 32.41 -0.70
CA LEU A 32 -4.01 32.32 0.27
C LEU A 32 -3.75 33.68 0.93
N ASN A 33 -3.66 34.77 0.15
CA ASN A 33 -3.42 36.10 0.68
C ASN A 33 -4.56 36.57 1.58
N GLN A 34 -5.83 36.24 1.24
CA GLN A 34 -6.97 36.51 2.09
C GLN A 34 -6.90 35.71 3.39
N LEU A 35 -6.58 34.41 3.32
CA LEU A 35 -6.39 33.58 4.52
C LEU A 35 -5.30 34.15 5.44
N LEU A 36 -4.18 34.58 4.87
CA LEU A 36 -3.08 35.19 5.63
C LEU A 36 -3.51 36.49 6.31
N ALA A 37 -4.29 37.33 5.60
CA ALA A 37 -4.81 38.58 6.14
C ALA A 37 -5.81 38.34 7.29
N GLU A 38 -6.69 37.35 7.14
CA GLU A 38 -7.64 36.97 8.19
C GLU A 38 -6.94 36.38 9.42
N LEU A 39 -5.89 35.54 9.22
CA LEU A 39 -5.08 34.99 10.32
C LEU A 39 -4.36 36.11 11.11
N ASP A 40 -3.81 37.10 10.41
CA ASP A 40 -3.16 38.25 11.06
C ASP A 40 -4.14 39.18 11.79
N GLY A 41 -5.43 39.14 11.39
CA GLY A 41 -6.52 39.88 12.01
C GLY A 41 -7.18 39.19 13.21
N PHE A 42 -6.79 37.97 13.56
CA PHE A 42 -7.36 37.27 14.71
C PHE A 42 -7.00 37.93 16.04
N ASP A 43 -8.02 38.27 16.80
CA ASP A 43 -7.88 38.74 18.17
C ASP A 43 -7.79 37.52 19.13
N PRO A 44 -6.63 37.27 19.76
CA PRO A 44 -6.46 36.10 20.62
C PRO A 44 -7.37 36.15 21.87
N THR A 45 -7.92 37.31 22.20
CA THR A 45 -8.82 37.47 23.37
C THR A 45 -10.22 36.92 23.09
N LYS A 46 -10.59 36.74 21.83
CA LYS A 46 -11.92 36.23 21.44
C LYS A 46 -12.07 34.70 21.54
N GLY A 47 -11.02 33.98 21.89
CA GLY A 47 -11.07 32.52 22.07
C GLY A 47 -11.38 31.76 20.77
N VAL A 48 -10.87 32.21 19.63
CA VAL A 48 -10.93 31.51 18.35
C VAL A 48 -9.61 30.74 18.15
N ILE A 49 -9.72 29.43 17.89
CA ILE A 49 -8.57 28.56 17.58
C ILE A 49 -8.73 28.06 16.15
N VAL A 50 -7.68 28.17 15.35
CA VAL A 50 -7.63 27.64 14.00
C VAL A 50 -6.74 26.41 13.97
N LEU A 51 -7.27 25.28 13.48
CA LEU A 51 -6.57 24.04 13.24
C LEU A 51 -6.54 23.78 11.74
N ALA A 52 -5.42 23.34 11.21
CA ALA A 52 -5.34 22.88 9.83
C ALA A 52 -4.66 21.52 9.75
N ALA A 53 -5.05 20.71 8.77
CA ALA A 53 -4.44 19.42 8.50
C ALA A 53 -3.90 19.36 7.07
N THR A 54 -2.78 18.67 6.88
CA THR A 54 -2.20 18.38 5.56
C THR A 54 -1.35 17.11 5.61
N ASN A 55 -1.34 16.39 4.50
CA ASN A 55 -0.42 15.28 4.25
C ASN A 55 0.89 15.76 3.57
N ARG A 56 0.98 17.06 3.22
CA ARG A 56 2.08 17.62 2.44
C ARG A 56 2.60 18.94 3.06
N PRO A 57 3.15 18.89 4.28
CA PRO A 57 3.62 20.10 4.96
C PRO A 57 4.76 20.82 4.21
N GLU A 58 5.52 20.09 3.38
CA GLU A 58 6.66 20.62 2.61
C GLU A 58 6.23 21.54 1.47
N VAL A 59 5.01 21.44 0.96
CA VAL A 59 4.51 22.31 -0.11
C VAL A 59 3.88 23.60 0.40
N LEU A 60 3.65 23.71 1.72
CA LEU A 60 3.01 24.88 2.30
C LEU A 60 3.87 26.14 2.18
N ASP A 61 3.23 27.27 1.92
CA ASP A 61 3.89 28.56 1.94
C ASP A 61 4.44 28.84 3.35
N LYS A 62 5.71 29.23 3.39
CA LYS A 62 6.40 29.54 4.64
C LYS A 62 5.72 30.68 5.44
N ALA A 63 4.94 31.53 4.76
CA ALA A 63 4.18 32.58 5.42
C ALA A 63 3.08 32.02 6.33
N LEU A 64 2.46 30.89 6.01
CA LEU A 64 1.46 30.23 6.87
C LEU A 64 2.08 29.71 8.17
N LEU A 65 3.36 29.35 8.14
CA LEU A 65 4.06 28.71 9.26
C LEU A 65 4.79 29.71 10.18
N ARG A 66 4.58 31.03 9.99
CA ARG A 66 5.17 32.07 10.85
C ARG A 66 4.45 32.16 12.20
N PRO A 67 5.17 32.64 13.26
CA PRO A 67 4.55 32.92 14.55
C PRO A 67 3.34 33.87 14.41
N GLY A 68 2.26 33.58 15.15
CA GLY A 68 1.00 34.29 15.06
C GLY A 68 0.00 33.72 14.04
N ARG A 69 0.38 32.70 13.27
CA ARG A 69 -0.46 31.94 12.34
C ARG A 69 -0.49 30.48 12.75
N PHE A 70 -0.04 29.53 11.89
CA PHE A 70 0.13 28.13 12.29
C PHE A 70 1.51 27.93 12.92
N ASP A 71 1.66 28.40 14.14
CA ASP A 71 2.92 28.41 14.88
C ASP A 71 3.24 27.06 15.55
N ARG A 72 2.24 26.21 15.73
CA ARG A 72 2.38 24.87 16.32
C ARG A 72 2.14 23.81 15.29
N ARG A 73 3.09 22.89 15.15
CA ARG A 73 3.00 21.72 14.28
C ARG A 73 2.97 20.48 15.15
N ILE A 74 1.98 19.64 14.88
CA ILE A 74 1.81 18.36 15.55
C ILE A 74 1.86 17.30 14.47
N THR A 75 2.86 16.45 14.50
CA THR A 75 2.96 15.30 13.62
C THR A 75 2.12 14.18 14.18
N VAL A 76 1.25 13.62 13.34
CA VAL A 76 0.46 12.43 13.66
C VAL A 76 1.11 11.25 12.94
N ASP A 77 1.93 10.50 13.67
CA ASP A 77 2.64 9.34 13.15
C ASP A 77 1.72 8.12 12.98
N ARG A 78 2.18 7.15 12.20
CA ARG A 78 1.53 5.84 12.12
C ARG A 78 1.53 5.19 13.51
N PRO A 79 0.44 4.52 13.92
CA PRO A 79 0.36 3.95 15.25
C PRO A 79 1.34 2.77 15.41
N ASN A 80 2.05 2.72 16.52
CA ASN A 80 2.83 1.56 16.94
C ASN A 80 1.88 0.42 17.38
N LEU A 81 2.41 -0.74 17.76
CA LEU A 81 1.62 -1.92 18.15
C LEU A 81 0.56 -1.58 19.21
N ALA A 82 0.93 -0.86 20.27
CA ALA A 82 -0.02 -0.47 21.33
C ALA A 82 -1.09 0.50 20.81
N GLY A 83 -0.71 1.44 19.93
CA GLY A 83 -1.62 2.36 19.26
C GLY A 83 -2.60 1.64 18.33
N ARG A 84 -2.14 0.64 17.55
CA ARG A 84 -3.01 -0.18 16.71
C ARG A 84 -4.00 -1.00 17.53
N LEU A 85 -3.53 -1.60 18.62
CA LEU A 85 -4.41 -2.32 19.54
C LEU A 85 -5.50 -1.39 20.11
N ALA A 86 -5.12 -0.21 20.60
CA ALA A 86 -6.06 0.78 21.12
C ALA A 86 -7.07 1.23 20.03
N THR A 87 -6.60 1.43 18.81
CA THR A 87 -7.45 1.79 17.66
C THR A 87 -8.44 0.67 17.32
N LEU A 88 -7.98 -0.59 17.27
CA LEU A 88 -8.87 -1.75 17.09
C LEU A 88 -9.92 -1.84 18.20
N GLN A 89 -9.53 -1.63 19.47
CA GLN A 89 -10.47 -1.61 20.60
C GLN A 89 -11.52 -0.51 20.46
N VAL A 90 -11.15 0.67 19.94
CA VAL A 90 -12.11 1.75 19.69
C VAL A 90 -13.11 1.36 18.60
N HIS A 91 -12.63 0.83 17.46
CA HIS A 91 -13.51 0.47 16.34
C HIS A 91 -14.37 -0.77 16.61
N THR A 92 -13.97 -1.64 17.54
CA THR A 92 -14.74 -2.83 17.93
C THR A 92 -15.75 -2.58 19.06
N ARG A 93 -15.79 -1.40 19.68
CA ARG A 93 -16.69 -1.10 20.82
C ARG A 93 -18.16 -1.38 20.55
N ASN A 94 -18.63 -1.10 19.34
CA ASN A 94 -20.03 -1.25 18.92
C ASN A 94 -20.29 -2.57 18.18
N ILE A 95 -19.31 -3.46 18.11
CA ILE A 95 -19.37 -4.75 17.40
C ILE A 95 -19.31 -5.88 18.43
N ARG A 96 -20.16 -6.89 18.25
CA ARG A 96 -20.07 -8.09 19.05
C ARG A 96 -18.88 -8.92 18.59
N LEU A 97 -17.93 -9.13 19.47
CA LEU A 97 -16.82 -10.06 19.28
C LEU A 97 -17.16 -11.40 19.97
N SER A 98 -16.70 -12.48 19.41
CA SER A 98 -16.73 -13.79 20.00
C SER A 98 -15.56 -13.96 20.99
N GLU A 99 -15.62 -14.95 21.87
CA GLU A 99 -14.63 -15.16 22.95
C GLU A 99 -13.25 -15.57 22.43
N ASP A 100 -13.17 -16.07 21.20
CA ASP A 100 -11.94 -16.49 20.55
C ASP A 100 -11.10 -15.33 19.98
N VAL A 101 -11.61 -14.08 20.03
CA VAL A 101 -10.96 -12.93 19.39
C VAL A 101 -9.80 -12.41 20.22
N ASP A 102 -8.61 -12.47 19.64
CA ASP A 102 -7.39 -11.85 20.14
C ASP A 102 -6.99 -10.67 19.25
N LEU A 103 -7.31 -9.45 19.72
CA LEU A 103 -6.96 -8.21 19.02
C LEU A 103 -5.46 -7.93 19.00
N ASN A 104 -4.66 -8.51 19.92
CA ASN A 104 -3.20 -8.34 19.88
C ASN A 104 -2.61 -9.01 18.63
N LYS A 105 -3.07 -10.22 18.29
CA LYS A 105 -2.65 -10.91 17.06
C LYS A 105 -2.98 -10.09 15.82
N ILE A 106 -4.14 -9.46 15.79
CA ILE A 106 -4.52 -8.59 14.67
C ILE A 106 -3.65 -7.32 14.64
N ALA A 107 -3.37 -6.72 15.79
CA ALA A 107 -2.48 -5.56 15.88
C ALA A 107 -1.05 -5.89 15.43
N GLN A 108 -0.54 -7.09 15.75
CA GLN A 108 0.75 -7.58 15.25
C GLN A 108 0.74 -7.77 13.72
N ALA A 109 -0.29 -8.43 13.21
CA ALA A 109 -0.45 -8.68 11.77
C ALA A 109 -0.55 -7.39 10.95
N THR A 110 -1.11 -6.31 11.52
CA THR A 110 -1.34 -5.03 10.85
C THR A 110 -0.19 -4.03 11.02
N ALA A 111 1.06 -4.49 11.09
CA ALA A 111 2.22 -3.61 11.15
C ALA A 111 2.22 -2.60 9.97
N GLY A 112 2.43 -1.31 10.28
CA GLY A 112 2.40 -0.23 9.29
C GLY A 112 1.00 0.29 8.89
N ALA A 113 -0.10 -0.36 9.30
CA ALA A 113 -1.46 0.10 9.04
C ALA A 113 -1.78 1.41 9.76
N VAL A 114 -2.56 2.26 9.11
CA VAL A 114 -3.10 3.49 9.70
C VAL A 114 -4.49 3.29 10.31
N GLY A 115 -4.98 4.27 11.04
CA GLY A 115 -6.29 4.18 11.70
C GLY A 115 -7.44 3.86 10.75
N ALA A 116 -7.42 4.42 9.54
CA ALA A 116 -8.42 4.15 8.51
C ALA A 116 -8.42 2.70 8.03
N ASP A 117 -7.22 2.10 7.87
CA ASP A 117 -7.08 0.69 7.46
C ASP A 117 -7.65 -0.24 8.53
N LEU A 118 -7.36 0.05 9.81
CA LEU A 118 -7.87 -0.72 10.95
C LEU A 118 -9.39 -0.60 11.08
N ALA A 119 -9.95 0.59 10.83
CA ALA A 119 -11.39 0.79 10.79
C ALA A 119 -12.05 -0.02 9.67
N ASN A 120 -11.46 0.02 8.46
CA ASN A 120 -11.93 -0.76 7.32
C ASN A 120 -11.84 -2.27 7.57
N LEU A 121 -10.74 -2.74 8.16
CA LEU A 121 -10.57 -4.14 8.55
C LEU A 121 -11.70 -4.62 9.47
N VAL A 122 -12.01 -3.84 10.51
CA VAL A 122 -13.07 -4.19 11.47
C VAL A 122 -14.45 -4.19 10.79
N ASN A 123 -14.69 -3.25 9.88
CA ASN A 123 -15.93 -3.18 9.10
C ASN A 123 -16.07 -4.39 8.16
N GLU A 124 -15.02 -4.76 7.42
CA GLU A 124 -15.03 -5.95 6.54
C GLU A 124 -15.23 -7.24 7.34
N ALA A 125 -14.62 -7.36 8.52
CA ALA A 125 -14.84 -8.51 9.40
C ALA A 125 -16.30 -8.62 9.85
N ALA A 126 -16.93 -7.49 10.19
CA ALA A 126 -18.34 -7.45 10.57
C ALA A 126 -19.26 -7.83 9.40
N LEU A 127 -18.98 -7.30 8.20
CA LEU A 127 -19.72 -7.65 6.98
C LEU A 127 -19.58 -9.16 6.65
N ARG A 128 -18.38 -9.73 6.83
CA ARG A 128 -18.14 -11.15 6.65
C ARG A 128 -18.95 -11.99 7.64
N ALA A 129 -18.96 -11.63 8.92
CA ALA A 129 -19.74 -12.33 9.93
C ALA A 129 -21.22 -12.37 9.57
N VAL A 130 -21.79 -11.24 9.10
CA VAL A 130 -23.19 -11.15 8.64
C VAL A 130 -23.43 -12.01 7.41
N ARG A 131 -22.54 -11.98 6.40
CA ARG A 131 -22.65 -12.85 5.19
C ARG A 131 -22.65 -14.34 5.54
N MET A 132 -21.95 -14.71 6.63
CA MET A 132 -21.92 -16.09 7.15
C MET A 132 -23.08 -16.40 8.13
N GLY A 133 -24.07 -15.51 8.28
CA GLY A 133 -25.23 -15.67 9.15
C GLY A 133 -24.91 -15.62 10.65
N ARG A 134 -23.75 -15.07 11.04
CA ARG A 134 -23.34 -14.98 12.44
C ARG A 134 -23.68 -13.62 13.06
N LYS A 135 -23.91 -13.58 14.35
CA LYS A 135 -24.23 -12.37 15.12
C LYS A 135 -23.00 -11.77 15.81
N ALA A 136 -21.87 -12.43 15.77
CA ALA A 136 -20.61 -11.99 16.36
C ALA A 136 -19.45 -12.24 15.39
N VAL A 137 -18.47 -11.36 15.45
CA VAL A 137 -17.21 -11.46 14.69
C VAL A 137 -16.28 -12.39 15.45
N ASN A 138 -15.72 -13.38 14.78
CA ASN A 138 -14.72 -14.29 15.33
C ASN A 138 -13.31 -13.92 14.83
N GLN A 139 -12.27 -14.60 15.36
CA GLN A 139 -10.87 -14.37 14.97
C GLN A 139 -10.64 -14.57 13.46
N GLN A 140 -11.29 -15.59 12.87
CA GLN A 140 -11.17 -15.91 11.45
C GLN A 140 -11.76 -14.79 10.55
N ASP A 141 -12.80 -14.08 11.01
CA ASP A 141 -13.34 -12.95 10.25
C ASP A 141 -12.35 -11.81 10.17
N LEU A 142 -11.69 -11.50 11.28
CA LEU A 142 -10.66 -10.45 11.34
C LEU A 142 -9.44 -10.82 10.49
N LEU A 143 -8.99 -12.07 10.53
CA LEU A 143 -7.87 -12.53 9.71
C LEU A 143 -8.21 -12.49 8.21
N THR A 144 -9.41 -12.96 7.84
CA THR A 144 -9.84 -12.90 6.43
C THR A 144 -10.08 -11.46 5.96
N ALA A 145 -10.59 -10.58 6.83
CA ALA A 145 -10.72 -9.16 6.52
C ALA A 145 -9.36 -8.51 6.32
N PHE A 146 -8.36 -8.84 7.14
CA PHE A 146 -6.99 -8.41 6.97
C PHE A 146 -6.42 -8.84 5.61
N GLU A 147 -6.62 -10.10 5.22
CA GLU A 147 -6.24 -10.59 3.89
C GLU A 147 -6.95 -9.82 2.76
N THR A 148 -8.25 -9.57 2.92
CA THR A 148 -9.04 -8.83 1.94
C THR A 148 -8.55 -7.37 1.78
N VAL A 149 -8.15 -6.73 2.85
CA VAL A 149 -7.64 -5.35 2.83
C VAL A 149 -6.25 -5.30 2.16
N ILE A 150 -5.38 -6.29 2.42
CA ILE A 150 -4.01 -6.30 1.88
C ILE A 150 -3.96 -6.86 0.44
N ALA A 151 -4.55 -8.03 0.20
CA ALA A 151 -4.45 -8.74 -1.08
C ALA A 151 -5.66 -8.52 -2.00
N GLY A 152 -6.71 -7.88 -1.47
CA GLY A 152 -8.01 -7.78 -2.15
C GLY A 152 -8.88 -9.02 -1.93
N ALA A 153 -10.12 -8.98 -2.43
CA ALA A 153 -11.04 -10.10 -2.34
C ALA A 153 -10.62 -11.23 -3.31
N GLU A 154 -10.95 -12.47 -2.96
CA GLU A 154 -10.77 -13.62 -3.85
C GLU A 154 -11.51 -13.41 -5.17
N LYS A 155 -10.84 -13.63 -6.29
CA LYS A 155 -11.46 -13.61 -7.63
C LYS A 155 -12.23 -14.89 -7.88
N LYS A 156 -13.54 -14.81 -7.84
CA LYS A 156 -14.41 -15.92 -8.25
C LYS A 156 -14.51 -15.93 -9.77
N GLY A 157 -13.98 -16.98 -10.41
CA GLY A 157 -14.14 -17.21 -11.85
C GLY A 157 -12.87 -17.06 -12.70
N THR A 158 -11.72 -16.79 -12.12
CA THR A 158 -10.45 -16.90 -12.85
C THR A 158 -10.09 -18.37 -13.00
N VAL A 159 -10.14 -18.87 -14.23
CA VAL A 159 -9.72 -20.25 -14.53
C VAL A 159 -8.25 -20.22 -14.93
N LEU A 160 -7.39 -20.66 -14.01
CA LEU A 160 -5.97 -20.87 -14.28
C LEU A 160 -5.77 -22.24 -14.94
N THR A 161 -4.88 -22.34 -15.91
CA THR A 161 -4.45 -23.63 -16.46
C THR A 161 -3.63 -24.40 -15.41
N GLU A 162 -3.58 -25.72 -15.52
CA GLU A 162 -2.77 -26.55 -14.61
C GLU A 162 -1.27 -26.18 -14.65
N GLN A 163 -0.79 -25.71 -15.79
CA GLN A 163 0.58 -25.21 -15.90
C GLN A 163 0.79 -23.90 -15.14
N GLU A 164 -0.13 -22.96 -15.25
CA GLU A 164 -0.08 -21.70 -14.51
C GLU A 164 -0.21 -21.93 -13.00
N LYS A 165 -1.15 -22.77 -12.55
CA LYS A 165 -1.27 -23.16 -11.14
C LYS A 165 0.04 -23.75 -10.60
N ARG A 166 0.67 -24.60 -11.38
CA ARG A 166 1.95 -25.20 -11.01
C ARG A 166 3.06 -24.16 -10.93
N LEU A 167 3.16 -23.26 -11.90
CA LEU A 167 4.13 -22.17 -11.88
C LEU A 167 3.95 -21.27 -10.64
N ILE A 168 2.73 -20.84 -10.38
CA ILE A 168 2.39 -20.00 -9.23
C ILE A 168 2.71 -20.75 -7.93
N ALA A 169 2.36 -22.03 -7.80
CA ALA A 169 2.64 -22.79 -6.59
C ALA A 169 4.14 -22.85 -6.27
N TYR A 170 4.98 -23.11 -7.27
CA TYR A 170 6.43 -23.14 -7.08
C TYR A 170 7.01 -21.76 -6.83
N HIS A 171 6.46 -20.72 -7.43
CA HIS A 171 6.82 -19.34 -7.19
C HIS A 171 6.57 -18.96 -5.72
N GLU A 172 5.35 -19.18 -5.22
CA GLU A 172 4.99 -18.85 -3.84
C GLU A 172 5.76 -19.69 -2.81
N VAL A 173 5.92 -21.00 -3.08
CA VAL A 173 6.72 -21.86 -2.22
C VAL A 173 8.20 -21.48 -2.29
N GLY A 174 8.68 -20.93 -3.40
CA GLY A 174 10.01 -20.37 -3.54
C GLY A 174 10.28 -19.27 -2.52
N HIS A 175 9.40 -18.28 -2.42
CA HIS A 175 9.47 -17.23 -1.39
C HIS A 175 9.48 -17.83 0.02
N ALA A 176 8.53 -18.70 0.29
CA ALA A 176 8.33 -19.30 1.60
C ALA A 176 9.54 -20.16 2.05
N LEU A 177 10.07 -20.97 1.15
CA LEU A 177 11.22 -21.86 1.46
C LEU A 177 12.50 -21.06 1.66
N VAL A 178 12.77 -20.06 0.81
CA VAL A 178 13.92 -19.17 0.99
C VAL A 178 13.82 -18.45 2.33
N ALA A 179 12.64 -17.95 2.71
CA ALA A 179 12.43 -17.36 4.03
C ALA A 179 12.70 -18.36 5.15
N ALA A 180 12.08 -19.55 5.12
CA ALA A 180 12.20 -20.55 6.18
C ALA A 180 13.64 -21.08 6.39
N LYS A 181 14.51 -20.98 5.38
CA LYS A 181 15.93 -21.42 5.48
C LYS A 181 16.89 -20.33 5.94
N GLN A 182 16.40 -19.12 6.19
CA GLN A 182 17.19 -17.99 6.67
C GLN A 182 16.88 -17.69 8.15
N LYS A 183 17.90 -17.30 8.93
CA LYS A 183 17.75 -17.08 10.38
C LYS A 183 16.97 -15.82 10.72
N ASN A 184 17.09 -14.77 9.90
CA ASN A 184 16.52 -13.45 10.18
C ASN A 184 15.23 -13.17 9.39
N ALA A 185 14.72 -14.16 8.66
CA ALA A 185 13.50 -14.00 7.89
C ALA A 185 12.28 -13.99 8.81
N GLN A 186 11.27 -13.26 8.38
CA GLN A 186 9.97 -13.27 9.03
C GLN A 186 9.29 -14.64 8.81
N PRO A 187 8.60 -15.19 9.82
CA PRO A 187 7.91 -16.46 9.68
C PRO A 187 6.80 -16.38 8.64
N VAL A 188 6.69 -17.45 7.86
CA VAL A 188 5.61 -17.62 6.89
C VAL A 188 4.34 -17.97 7.65
N SER A 189 3.28 -17.22 7.41
CA SER A 189 1.98 -17.43 8.06
C SER A 189 1.01 -18.17 7.16
N LYS A 190 1.03 -17.88 5.86
CA LYS A 190 0.11 -18.47 4.87
C LYS A 190 0.72 -18.44 3.48
N ILE A 191 0.41 -19.45 2.67
CA ILE A 191 0.74 -19.51 1.25
C ILE A 191 -0.53 -19.88 0.49
N THR A 192 -0.85 -19.15 -0.56
CA THR A 192 -2.04 -19.41 -1.37
C THR A 192 -1.77 -19.20 -2.86
N ILE A 193 -2.44 -20.01 -3.69
CA ILE A 193 -2.46 -19.87 -5.15
C ILE A 193 -3.84 -19.44 -5.66
N VAL A 194 -4.70 -18.97 -4.74
CA VAL A 194 -6.01 -18.42 -5.10
C VAL A 194 -5.84 -17.00 -5.59
N PRO A 195 -6.32 -16.65 -6.81
CA PRO A 195 -6.19 -15.30 -7.35
C PRO A 195 -7.00 -14.26 -6.56
N HIS A 196 -6.44 -13.05 -6.39
CA HIS A 196 -7.06 -11.93 -5.68
C HIS A 196 -7.25 -10.71 -6.57
N THR A 197 -8.13 -9.79 -6.16
CA THR A 197 -8.57 -8.65 -6.98
C THR A 197 -7.50 -7.57 -7.18
N GLN A 198 -6.49 -7.49 -6.35
CA GLN A 198 -5.36 -6.56 -6.51
C GLN A 198 -4.29 -7.04 -7.50
N GLY A 199 -4.61 -8.08 -8.30
CA GLY A 199 -3.75 -8.55 -9.38
C GLY A 199 -2.83 -9.71 -9.02
N ALA A 200 -2.72 -10.08 -7.75
CA ALA A 200 -1.96 -11.25 -7.32
C ALA A 200 -2.65 -12.54 -7.77
N LEU A 201 -1.90 -13.45 -8.40
CA LEU A 201 -2.36 -14.79 -8.77
C LEU A 201 -2.18 -15.79 -7.63
N GLY A 202 -1.30 -15.49 -6.70
CA GLY A 202 -1.03 -16.14 -5.44
C GLY A 202 -0.33 -15.13 -4.52
N TYR A 203 -0.10 -15.49 -3.27
CA TYR A 203 0.78 -14.74 -2.38
C TYR A 203 1.29 -15.59 -1.22
N THR A 204 2.46 -15.21 -0.74
CA THR A 204 3.07 -15.73 0.49
C THR A 204 3.02 -14.64 1.55
N MET A 205 2.26 -14.88 2.62
CA MET A 205 2.12 -13.95 3.73
C MET A 205 3.16 -14.26 4.81
N GLN A 206 3.90 -13.24 5.17
CA GLN A 206 4.81 -13.25 6.30
C GLN A 206 4.30 -12.30 7.37
N MET A 207 4.32 -12.71 8.62
CA MET A 207 3.94 -11.87 9.76
C MET A 207 5.12 -11.73 10.70
N PRO A 208 5.55 -10.50 11.01
CA PRO A 208 6.60 -10.29 11.98
C PRO A 208 6.11 -10.70 13.38
N GLU A 209 6.93 -11.44 14.11
CA GLU A 209 6.67 -11.73 15.54
C GLU A 209 6.85 -10.49 16.40
N GLU A 210 7.80 -9.63 16.02
CA GLU A 210 8.12 -8.38 16.71
C GLU A 210 8.27 -7.23 15.72
N GLU A 211 7.91 -6.01 16.13
CA GLU A 211 8.20 -4.79 15.35
C GLU A 211 9.69 -4.46 15.43
N LYS A 212 10.39 -4.55 14.31
CA LYS A 212 11.76 -4.09 14.18
C LYS A 212 11.77 -2.66 13.65
N PHE A 213 12.32 -1.74 14.43
CA PHE A 213 12.51 -0.33 14.03
C PHE A 213 13.85 -0.11 13.30
N LEU A 214 14.81 -0.99 13.50
CA LEU A 214 16.12 -0.93 12.89
C LEU A 214 16.38 -2.24 12.15
N MET A 215 16.69 -2.13 10.87
CA MET A 215 17.08 -3.26 10.04
C MET A 215 18.60 -3.26 9.85
N THR A 216 19.22 -4.40 10.05
CA THR A 216 20.63 -4.59 9.77
C THR A 216 20.85 -4.85 8.28
N ARG A 217 22.10 -4.75 7.82
CA ARG A 217 22.47 -5.12 6.46
C ARG A 217 22.04 -6.57 6.13
N ASP A 218 22.24 -7.49 7.07
CA ASP A 218 21.87 -8.89 6.91
C ASP A 218 20.36 -9.12 6.84
N ASP A 219 19.56 -8.33 7.59
CA ASP A 219 18.10 -8.37 7.49
C ASP A 219 17.64 -7.97 6.10
N LEU A 220 18.21 -6.89 5.53
CA LEU A 220 17.88 -6.41 4.20
C LEU A 220 18.30 -7.41 3.09
N TYR A 221 19.48 -8.01 3.20
CA TYR A 221 19.88 -9.10 2.30
C TYR A 221 18.93 -10.30 2.39
N THR A 222 18.48 -10.65 3.58
CA THR A 222 17.51 -11.73 3.82
C THR A 222 16.17 -11.42 3.14
N GLU A 223 15.69 -10.18 3.23
CA GLU A 223 14.45 -9.74 2.59
C GLU A 223 14.58 -9.75 1.06
N ILE A 224 15.69 -9.26 0.50
CA ILE A 224 15.95 -9.29 -0.95
C ILE A 224 16.00 -10.73 -1.47
N ARG A 225 16.69 -11.65 -0.77
CA ARG A 225 16.73 -13.09 -1.17
C ARG A 225 15.32 -13.69 -1.15
N THR A 226 14.52 -13.34 -0.15
CA THR A 226 13.15 -13.82 -0.02
C THR A 226 12.29 -13.31 -1.18
N LEU A 227 12.38 -12.02 -1.52
CA LEU A 227 11.68 -11.43 -2.67
C LEU A 227 12.09 -12.09 -4.00
N LEU A 228 13.35 -12.42 -4.17
CA LEU A 228 13.84 -13.10 -5.38
C LEU A 228 13.57 -14.62 -5.38
N GLY A 229 13.04 -15.17 -4.28
CA GLY A 229 12.75 -16.60 -4.11
C GLY A 229 11.81 -17.17 -5.16
N GLY A 230 10.72 -16.43 -5.50
CA GLY A 230 9.75 -16.85 -6.51
C GLY A 230 10.38 -16.98 -7.90
N ARG A 231 11.07 -15.95 -8.38
CA ARG A 231 11.81 -15.96 -9.65
C ARG A 231 12.84 -17.09 -9.67
N SER A 232 13.60 -17.26 -8.60
CA SER A 232 14.60 -18.31 -8.48
C SER A 232 14.00 -19.71 -8.57
N ALA A 233 12.78 -19.91 -8.02
CA ALA A 233 12.07 -21.18 -8.11
C ALA A 233 11.60 -21.48 -9.55
N GLU A 234 11.07 -20.49 -10.28
CA GLU A 234 10.73 -20.64 -11.70
C GLU A 234 11.93 -21.12 -12.52
N GLU A 235 13.09 -20.51 -12.34
CA GLU A 235 14.32 -20.86 -13.06
C GLU A 235 14.87 -22.23 -12.69
N VAL A 236 14.92 -22.55 -11.40
CA VAL A 236 15.46 -23.83 -10.89
C VAL A 236 14.56 -25.01 -11.28
N VAL A 237 13.24 -24.82 -11.32
CA VAL A 237 12.27 -25.91 -11.53
C VAL A 237 11.91 -26.07 -12.98
N PHE A 238 11.63 -24.97 -13.67
CA PHE A 238 11.05 -24.99 -15.02
C PHE A 238 12.01 -24.45 -16.08
N SER A 239 13.16 -23.91 -15.69
CA SER A 239 14.10 -23.23 -16.60
C SER A 239 13.42 -22.12 -17.42
N THR A 240 12.45 -21.43 -16.81
CA THR A 240 11.66 -20.37 -17.44
C THR A 240 11.57 -19.15 -16.52
N MET A 241 11.17 -18.03 -17.10
CA MET A 241 10.96 -16.77 -16.40
C MET A 241 9.60 -16.24 -16.79
N THR A 242 8.79 -15.84 -15.80
CA THR A 242 7.47 -15.27 -16.07
C THR A 242 7.38 -13.80 -15.64
N SER A 243 6.36 -13.12 -16.09
CA SER A 243 6.06 -11.73 -15.66
C SER A 243 5.53 -11.67 -14.22
N GLY A 244 5.23 -12.80 -13.58
CA GLY A 244 4.68 -12.86 -12.23
C GLY A 244 5.59 -12.23 -11.18
N ALA A 245 6.90 -12.33 -11.35
CA ALA A 245 7.90 -11.79 -10.43
C ALA A 245 8.14 -10.26 -10.54
N SER A 246 7.35 -9.52 -11.35
CA SER A 246 7.62 -8.09 -11.61
C SER A 246 7.61 -7.24 -10.35
N ASN A 247 6.63 -7.42 -9.48
CA ASN A 247 6.50 -6.67 -8.23
C ASN A 247 7.63 -7.01 -7.24
N ASP A 248 8.01 -8.29 -7.16
CA ASP A 248 9.09 -8.74 -6.27
C ASP A 248 10.43 -8.17 -6.69
N ILE A 249 10.69 -8.14 -8.00
CA ILE A 249 11.91 -7.55 -8.58
C ILE A 249 11.93 -6.03 -8.32
N GLU A 250 10.81 -5.35 -8.49
CA GLU A 250 10.69 -3.91 -8.21
C GLU A 250 11.00 -3.60 -6.75
N ARG A 251 10.38 -4.32 -5.81
CA ARG A 251 10.61 -4.18 -4.38
C ARG A 251 12.05 -4.52 -3.98
N ALA A 252 12.60 -5.61 -4.51
CA ALA A 252 13.99 -6.00 -4.27
C ALA A 252 14.97 -4.92 -4.76
N THR A 253 14.71 -4.34 -5.94
CA THR A 253 15.51 -3.27 -6.53
C THR A 253 15.43 -2.00 -5.69
N GLU A 254 14.24 -1.62 -5.25
CA GLU A 254 14.04 -0.45 -4.38
C GLU A 254 14.80 -0.61 -3.06
N LEU A 255 14.72 -1.79 -2.44
CA LEU A 255 15.40 -2.09 -1.20
C LEU A 255 16.93 -2.05 -1.34
N ALA A 256 17.47 -2.68 -2.37
CA ALA A 256 18.89 -2.64 -2.70
C ALA A 256 19.36 -1.20 -2.98
N ARG A 257 18.55 -0.40 -3.69
CA ARG A 257 18.85 1.01 -3.95
C ARG A 257 18.89 1.84 -2.67
N LYS A 258 17.96 1.64 -1.73
CA LYS A 258 17.96 2.30 -0.41
C LYS A 258 19.20 1.93 0.41
N MET A 259 19.64 0.65 0.36
CA MET A 259 20.88 0.21 1.03
C MET A 259 22.08 1.01 0.55
N VAL A 260 22.21 1.22 -0.76
CA VAL A 260 23.33 1.92 -1.38
C VAL A 260 23.25 3.42 -1.16
N THR A 261 22.07 4.02 -1.37
CA THR A 261 21.94 5.49 -1.48
C THR A 261 21.59 6.20 -0.20
N MET A 262 20.88 5.52 0.73
CA MET A 262 20.32 6.14 1.94
C MET A 262 20.91 5.58 3.22
N PHE A 263 21.15 4.28 3.31
CA PHE A 263 21.55 3.62 4.56
C PHE A 263 23.07 3.53 4.73
N GLY A 264 23.85 3.84 3.68
CA GLY A 264 25.31 3.76 3.74
C GLY A 264 25.80 2.32 3.94
N MET A 265 25.09 1.33 3.39
CA MET A 265 25.38 -0.12 3.57
C MET A 265 26.13 -0.76 2.39
N SER A 266 26.61 0.05 1.45
CA SER A 266 27.45 -0.41 0.34
C SER A 266 28.93 -0.33 0.72
N ASP A 267 29.70 -1.35 0.39
CA ASP A 267 31.14 -1.36 0.60
C ASP A 267 31.86 -0.36 -0.34
N ARG A 268 31.25 -0.05 -1.49
CA ARG A 268 31.80 0.87 -2.49
C ARG A 268 31.64 2.33 -2.12
N PHE A 269 30.49 2.71 -1.57
CA PHE A 269 30.17 4.11 -1.25
C PHE A 269 30.28 4.42 0.24
N GLY A 270 30.39 3.40 1.09
CA GLY A 270 30.49 3.58 2.53
C GLY A 270 29.32 4.35 3.11
N VAL A 271 29.62 5.33 3.97
CA VAL A 271 28.61 6.15 4.69
C VAL A 271 28.17 7.40 3.92
N MET A 272 28.34 7.43 2.62
CA MET A 272 27.93 8.56 1.79
C MET A 272 26.42 8.53 1.54
N GLY A 273 25.71 9.62 1.90
CA GLY A 273 24.30 9.82 1.55
C GLY A 273 24.17 10.32 0.12
N LEU A 274 23.63 9.49 -0.77
CA LEU A 274 23.53 9.74 -2.22
C LEU A 274 22.12 10.10 -2.67
N ALA A 275 21.13 10.00 -1.75
CA ALA A 275 19.73 10.34 -2.02
C ALA A 275 19.12 11.06 -0.82
N THR A 276 18.14 11.92 -1.09
CA THR A 276 17.30 12.56 -0.09
C THR A 276 15.84 12.23 -0.35
N ILE A 277 15.09 12.00 0.73
CA ILE A 277 13.64 11.80 0.65
C ILE A 277 13.01 13.15 0.28
N GLN A 278 12.29 13.19 -0.84
CA GLN A 278 11.61 14.38 -1.30
C GLN A 278 10.29 14.63 -0.57
N ASN A 279 9.62 13.55 -0.13
CA ASN A 279 8.38 13.60 0.63
C ASN A 279 8.38 12.58 1.76
N GLN A 280 8.42 13.05 3.00
CA GLN A 280 8.49 12.18 4.16
C GLN A 280 7.13 11.54 4.53
N TYR A 281 6.01 12.12 4.08
CA TYR A 281 4.64 11.75 4.49
C TYR A 281 3.80 11.08 3.40
N LEU A 282 4.22 11.18 2.17
CA LEU A 282 3.67 10.41 1.06
C LEU A 282 4.75 9.41 0.65
N ASP A 283 4.38 8.25 0.13
CA ASP A 283 5.32 7.30 -0.48
C ASP A 283 6.02 7.94 -1.70
N GLY A 284 6.62 9.11 -1.42
CA GLY A 284 7.24 9.98 -2.37
C GLY A 284 8.66 9.54 -2.69
N GLY A 285 8.98 9.58 -3.97
CA GLY A 285 10.28 9.24 -4.49
C GLY A 285 11.41 9.99 -3.79
N TYR A 286 12.56 9.41 -3.77
CA TYR A 286 13.80 10.04 -3.37
C TYR A 286 14.50 10.61 -4.61
N GLY A 287 15.10 11.80 -4.44
CA GLY A 287 15.96 12.41 -5.45
C GLY A 287 17.40 12.00 -5.23
N LEU A 288 18.10 11.61 -6.29
CA LEU A 288 19.54 11.40 -6.24
C LEU A 288 20.28 12.75 -6.14
N ASN A 289 21.22 12.85 -5.20
CA ASN A 289 22.08 14.01 -4.98
C ASN A 289 23.53 13.67 -5.35
N CYS A 290 23.76 13.25 -6.59
CA CYS A 290 25.07 12.86 -7.06
C CYS A 290 25.24 13.17 -8.54
N ALA A 291 26.49 13.15 -9.01
CA ALA A 291 26.82 13.28 -10.43
C ALA A 291 26.30 12.09 -11.24
N GLN A 292 26.12 12.26 -12.56
CA GLN A 292 25.64 11.20 -13.44
C GLN A 292 26.53 9.95 -13.46
N ASP A 293 27.85 10.14 -13.40
CA ASP A 293 28.80 9.02 -13.33
C ASP A 293 28.61 8.22 -12.03
N THR A 294 28.33 8.90 -10.93
CA THR A 294 28.04 8.24 -9.64
C THR A 294 26.70 7.49 -9.71
N ALA A 295 25.70 8.03 -10.39
CA ALA A 295 24.42 7.34 -10.58
C ALA A 295 24.59 6.02 -11.35
N ALA A 296 25.43 5.99 -12.41
CA ALA A 296 25.75 4.76 -13.13
C ALA A 296 26.45 3.73 -12.23
N LEU A 297 27.32 4.19 -11.32
CA LEU A 297 28.00 3.31 -10.35
C LEU A 297 27.04 2.77 -9.29
N ILE A 298 26.04 3.56 -8.89
CA ILE A 298 24.94 3.10 -7.99
C ILE A 298 24.16 1.97 -8.65
N ASP A 299 23.79 2.12 -9.93
CA ASP A 299 23.06 1.06 -10.66
C ASP A 299 23.87 -0.23 -10.76
N GLN A 300 25.18 -0.14 -11.02
CA GLN A 300 26.06 -1.32 -11.01
C GLN A 300 26.12 -2.02 -9.64
N GLU A 301 26.20 -1.23 -8.55
CA GLU A 301 26.24 -1.79 -7.20
C GLU A 301 24.91 -2.46 -6.84
N VAL A 302 23.77 -1.81 -7.17
CA VAL A 302 22.43 -2.38 -6.99
C VAL A 302 22.32 -3.71 -7.76
N GLN A 303 22.74 -3.75 -9.01
CA GLN A 303 22.75 -4.97 -9.80
C GLN A 303 23.60 -6.06 -9.15
N SER A 304 24.80 -5.73 -8.66
CA SER A 304 25.67 -6.70 -7.98
C SER A 304 25.02 -7.30 -6.73
N ILE A 305 24.30 -6.48 -5.93
CA ILE A 305 23.55 -6.94 -4.76
C ILE A 305 22.43 -7.90 -5.18
N LEU A 306 21.66 -7.55 -6.21
CA LEU A 306 20.57 -8.38 -6.70
C LEU A 306 21.07 -9.71 -7.26
N ASP A 307 22.14 -9.69 -8.06
CA ASP A 307 22.74 -10.89 -8.64
C ASP A 307 23.26 -11.83 -7.56
N ALA A 308 23.93 -11.30 -6.53
CA ALA A 308 24.40 -12.08 -5.40
C ALA A 308 23.23 -12.71 -4.61
N CYS A 309 22.20 -11.94 -4.31
CA CYS A 309 21.00 -12.42 -3.61
C CYS A 309 20.24 -13.47 -4.43
N HIS A 310 20.15 -13.29 -5.74
CA HIS A 310 19.50 -14.24 -6.66
C HIS A 310 20.28 -15.57 -6.70
N ALA A 311 21.61 -15.51 -6.81
CA ALA A 311 22.45 -16.71 -6.77
C ALA A 311 22.31 -17.46 -5.44
N ASP A 312 22.27 -16.75 -4.31
CA ASP A 312 22.04 -17.34 -3.00
C ASP A 312 20.65 -18.00 -2.90
N ALA A 313 19.60 -17.34 -3.37
CA ALA A 313 18.25 -17.89 -3.38
C ALA A 313 18.16 -19.16 -4.23
N GLN A 314 18.75 -19.16 -5.42
CA GLN A 314 18.85 -20.35 -6.27
C GLN A 314 19.61 -21.50 -5.58
N LYS A 315 20.69 -21.18 -4.88
CA LYS A 315 21.47 -22.17 -4.13
C LYS A 315 20.61 -22.81 -3.04
N ILE A 316 19.93 -22.00 -2.22
CA ILE A 316 19.01 -22.49 -1.18
C ILE A 316 17.96 -23.43 -1.77
N LEU A 317 17.35 -23.07 -2.90
CA LEU A 317 16.31 -23.87 -3.54
C LEU A 317 16.84 -25.17 -4.14
N ARG A 318 18.05 -25.17 -4.75
CA ARG A 318 18.68 -26.38 -5.27
C ARG A 318 19.05 -27.36 -4.16
N GLU A 319 19.60 -26.86 -3.05
CA GLU A 319 19.98 -27.67 -1.89
C GLU A 319 18.75 -28.27 -1.18
N ASN A 320 17.59 -27.65 -1.29
CA ASN A 320 16.35 -28.08 -0.64
C ASN A 320 15.27 -28.48 -1.65
N ARG A 321 15.66 -29.03 -2.82
CA ARG A 321 14.74 -29.33 -3.92
C ARG A 321 13.62 -30.29 -3.53
N GLU A 322 13.89 -31.33 -2.78
CA GLU A 322 12.90 -32.31 -2.32
C GLU A 322 11.82 -31.66 -1.44
N GLN A 323 12.23 -30.72 -0.57
CA GLN A 323 11.31 -29.98 0.28
C GLN A 323 10.46 -28.99 -0.54
N LEU A 324 11.05 -28.33 -1.54
CA LEU A 324 10.33 -27.47 -2.48
C LEU A 324 9.23 -28.25 -3.20
N ASP A 325 9.56 -29.43 -3.74
CA ASP A 325 8.62 -30.28 -4.46
C ASP A 325 7.51 -30.82 -3.54
N ALA A 326 7.83 -31.18 -2.29
CA ALA A 326 6.87 -31.68 -1.31
C ALA A 326 5.84 -30.59 -0.92
N VAL A 327 6.31 -29.38 -0.57
CA VAL A 327 5.43 -28.26 -0.19
C VAL A 327 4.57 -27.82 -1.38
N ALA A 328 5.16 -27.66 -2.57
CA ALA A 328 4.44 -27.27 -3.78
C ALA A 328 3.35 -28.29 -4.15
N SER A 329 3.65 -29.59 -4.04
CA SER A 329 2.68 -30.67 -4.29
C SER A 329 1.53 -30.66 -3.30
N TYR A 330 1.79 -30.33 -2.04
CA TYR A 330 0.75 -30.17 -1.00
C TYR A 330 -0.10 -28.92 -1.25
N LEU A 331 0.55 -27.79 -1.58
CA LEU A 331 -0.13 -26.53 -1.93
C LEU A 331 -1.05 -26.69 -3.15
N LEU A 332 -0.61 -27.40 -4.19
CA LEU A 332 -1.43 -27.66 -5.38
C LEU A 332 -2.72 -28.46 -5.06
N LYS A 333 -2.67 -29.35 -4.05
CA LYS A 333 -3.84 -30.13 -3.63
C LYS A 333 -4.81 -29.31 -2.77
N LYS A 334 -4.28 -28.42 -1.93
CA LYS A 334 -5.06 -27.71 -0.92
C LYS A 334 -5.40 -26.27 -1.33
N GLU A 335 -4.70 -25.73 -2.34
CA GLU A 335 -4.75 -24.35 -2.86
C GLU A 335 -4.35 -23.28 -1.85
N THR A 336 -4.41 -23.57 -0.56
CA THR A 336 -3.99 -22.67 0.53
C THR A 336 -3.45 -23.52 1.69
N ILE A 337 -2.26 -23.18 2.17
CA ILE A 337 -1.62 -23.83 3.32
C ILE A 337 -1.17 -22.81 4.33
N THR A 338 -1.05 -23.22 5.60
CA THR A 338 -0.52 -22.37 6.67
C THR A 338 0.99 -22.53 6.81
N GLY A 339 1.62 -21.56 7.48
CA GLY A 339 3.03 -21.64 7.80
C GLY A 339 3.38 -22.84 8.66
N GLY A 340 2.50 -23.20 9.62
CA GLY A 340 2.67 -24.40 10.46
C GLY A 340 2.62 -25.70 9.64
N GLU A 341 1.70 -25.82 8.67
CA GLU A 341 1.64 -26.97 7.77
C GLU A 341 2.90 -27.09 6.90
N MET A 342 3.37 -25.93 6.36
CA MET A 342 4.64 -25.88 5.64
C MET A 342 5.79 -26.36 6.51
N MET A 343 5.92 -25.84 7.75
CA MET A 343 6.99 -26.24 8.64
C MET A 343 6.92 -27.72 9.01
N ALA A 344 5.70 -28.27 9.20
CA ALA A 344 5.53 -29.70 9.43
C ALA A 344 6.10 -30.54 8.26
N ILE A 345 5.83 -30.14 7.00
CA ILE A 345 6.39 -30.80 5.84
C ILE A 345 7.92 -30.71 5.82
N LEU A 346 8.49 -29.52 6.12
CA LEU A 346 9.95 -29.32 6.17
C LEU A 346 10.64 -30.19 7.24
N GLU A 347 9.94 -30.47 8.34
CA GLU A 347 10.39 -31.31 9.44
C GLU A 347 10.06 -32.80 9.26
N GLY A 348 9.40 -33.17 8.18
CA GLY A 348 8.96 -34.55 7.92
C GLY A 348 7.80 -35.02 8.79
N ARG A 349 7.01 -34.10 9.36
CA ARG A 349 5.79 -34.37 10.13
C ARG A 349 4.56 -34.32 9.22
N ASP A 350 3.47 -34.97 9.65
CA ASP A 350 2.20 -34.91 8.91
C ASP A 350 1.57 -33.51 9.06
N PRO A 351 1.42 -32.75 7.93
CA PRO A 351 0.81 -31.43 7.95
C PRO A 351 -0.67 -31.43 8.37
N ALA A 352 -1.36 -32.56 8.23
CA ALA A 352 -2.77 -32.67 8.63
C ALA A 352 -2.98 -32.62 10.17
N THR A 353 -1.93 -32.80 10.95
CA THR A 353 -1.97 -32.75 12.41
C THR A 353 -1.77 -31.36 12.98
N VAL A 354 -1.43 -30.37 12.14
CA VAL A 354 -1.18 -29.01 12.58
C VAL A 354 -2.50 -28.29 12.83
N ASN A 355 -2.65 -27.75 14.05
CA ASN A 355 -3.79 -26.91 14.41
C ASN A 355 -3.31 -25.47 14.55
N ASP A 356 -3.35 -24.75 13.44
CA ASP A 356 -2.88 -23.37 13.35
C ASP A 356 -4.06 -22.39 13.37
N ALA A 357 -3.84 -21.15 13.83
CA ALA A 357 -4.89 -20.12 13.90
C ALA A 357 -5.56 -19.85 12.53
N PHE A 358 -4.86 -20.13 11.44
CA PHE A 358 -5.37 -20.04 10.06
C PHE A 358 -6.06 -21.31 9.57
N THR A 359 -5.89 -22.45 10.22
CA THR A 359 -6.53 -23.74 9.86
C THR A 359 -7.87 -23.96 10.54
N ALA A 360 -8.27 -23.10 11.50
CA ALA A 360 -9.53 -23.28 12.21
C ALA A 360 -10.69 -23.34 11.23
N GLN A 361 -11.19 -24.56 10.98
CA GLN A 361 -12.46 -24.77 10.32
C GLN A 361 -13.54 -23.98 11.07
N PRO A 362 -14.49 -23.36 10.39
CA PRO A 362 -15.60 -22.70 11.06
C PRO A 362 -16.24 -23.71 12.02
N PRO A 363 -16.48 -23.35 13.29
CA PRO A 363 -17.14 -24.24 14.21
C PRO A 363 -18.46 -24.68 13.56
N LYS A 364 -18.69 -26.00 13.51
CA LYS A 364 -19.98 -26.56 13.07
C LYS A 364 -21.05 -25.85 13.88
N PRO A 365 -22.14 -25.36 13.29
CA PRO A 365 -23.21 -24.73 14.03
C PRO A 365 -23.70 -25.71 15.10
N SER A 366 -23.41 -25.44 16.34
CA SER A 366 -23.99 -26.13 17.46
C SER A 366 -25.46 -25.69 17.52
N VAL A 367 -26.34 -26.54 17.03
CA VAL A 367 -27.76 -26.41 17.28
C VAL A 367 -27.99 -26.84 18.74
N THR A 368 -27.88 -25.89 19.65
CA THR A 368 -28.46 -26.01 20.98
C THR A 368 -29.70 -25.14 20.99
N SER A 369 -30.83 -25.81 20.94
CA SER A 369 -32.14 -25.25 21.27
C SER A 369 -32.15 -24.81 22.72
N GLY A 370 -32.52 -23.56 22.96
CA GLY A 370 -32.97 -23.07 24.25
C GLY A 370 -31.96 -22.16 24.96
N ASP A 371 -32.12 -20.91 24.75
CA ASP A 371 -32.15 -19.76 25.65
C ASP A 371 -31.83 -18.50 24.87
N GLU A 372 -32.86 -17.79 24.42
CA GLU A 372 -32.74 -16.44 23.89
C GLU A 372 -32.59 -15.45 25.05
N PRO A 373 -31.43 -14.77 25.17
CA PRO A 373 -31.39 -13.54 25.95
C PRO A 373 -32.05 -12.40 25.15
N PRO A 374 -32.73 -11.46 25.82
CA PRO A 374 -33.59 -10.48 25.18
C PRO A 374 -32.85 -9.59 24.19
N ALA A 375 -33.39 -9.47 22.99
CA ALA A 375 -32.91 -8.63 21.92
C ALA A 375 -32.84 -7.17 22.38
N ARG A 376 -31.64 -6.63 22.54
CA ARG A 376 -31.46 -5.16 22.55
C ARG A 376 -31.70 -4.65 21.14
N LYS A 377 -32.76 -3.85 21.02
CA LYS A 377 -33.13 -3.15 19.78
C LYS A 377 -31.94 -2.31 19.30
N ILE A 378 -31.46 -2.59 18.11
CA ILE A 378 -30.57 -1.70 17.38
C ILE A 378 -31.42 -0.50 17.00
N HIS A 379 -31.21 0.66 17.61
CA HIS A 379 -31.71 1.92 17.10
C HIS A 379 -30.92 2.23 15.82
N LEU A 380 -31.50 1.87 14.69
CA LEU A 380 -31.23 2.56 13.43
C LEU A 380 -31.62 4.02 13.65
N PHE A 381 -30.76 4.93 13.29
CA PHE A 381 -30.96 6.37 13.36
C PHE A 381 -32.33 6.69 12.75
N ASP A 382 -33.29 6.99 13.62
CA ASP A 382 -34.59 7.50 13.22
C ASP A 382 -34.41 9.01 13.00
N GLY A 383 -34.55 9.44 11.75
CA GLY A 383 -34.44 10.85 11.32
C GLY A 383 -35.53 11.78 11.85
N SER A 384 -36.26 11.42 12.92
CA SER A 384 -37.38 12.17 13.46
C SER A 384 -37.06 13.10 14.64
N GLN A 385 -35.78 13.28 15.01
CA GLN A 385 -35.38 14.28 16.02
C GLN A 385 -34.53 15.40 15.41
N LEU A 386 -35.10 16.14 14.48
CA LEU A 386 -34.74 17.53 14.25
C LEU A 386 -35.58 18.41 15.20
N PRO A 387 -34.97 19.38 15.92
CA PRO A 387 -35.75 20.34 16.70
C PRO A 387 -36.65 21.16 15.78
N PRO A 388 -37.87 21.54 16.22
CA PRO A 388 -38.81 22.26 15.39
C PRO A 388 -38.23 23.62 15.00
N ALA A 389 -38.31 23.94 13.69
CA ALA A 389 -37.99 25.24 13.16
C ALA A 389 -39.02 26.25 13.78
N GLY A 390 -38.46 27.27 14.44
CA GLY A 390 -39.26 28.38 14.94
C GLY A 390 -39.99 29.10 13.81
N GLU A 391 -41.28 29.18 13.92
CA GLU A 391 -42.14 30.11 13.18
C GLU A 391 -41.74 31.52 13.56
N ASP A 392 -41.40 32.34 12.57
CA ASP A 392 -41.79 33.74 12.50
C ASP A 392 -41.38 34.38 11.17
N GLY A 393 -42.39 34.90 10.49
CA GLY A 393 -42.30 36.16 9.76
C GLY A 393 -42.23 36.14 8.23
N GLN A 394 -43.44 36.15 7.62
CA GLN A 394 -43.82 36.97 6.45
C GLN A 394 -43.04 36.85 5.12
N ALA A 395 -43.73 36.27 4.16
CA ALA A 395 -43.50 36.44 2.73
C ALA A 395 -43.88 37.89 2.27
N PRO A 396 -43.32 38.36 1.17
CA PRO A 396 -44.06 39.15 0.20
C PRO A 396 -44.24 38.41 -1.14
N GLN A 397 -45.46 38.60 -1.61
CA GLN A 397 -46.03 38.11 -2.86
C GLN A 397 -45.54 38.89 -4.09
N SER A 398 -45.74 38.23 -5.22
CA SER A 398 -46.04 38.67 -6.58
C SER A 398 -44.84 39.01 -7.48
N GLY A 399 -44.86 38.43 -8.58
CA GLY A 399 -45.50 38.50 -9.81
C GLY A 399 -44.69 37.89 -10.96
N GLY A 400 -45.36 37.06 -11.73
CA GLY A 400 -45.46 36.97 -13.17
C GLY A 400 -44.10 36.77 -13.92
N ASP A 401 -43.92 35.93 -14.83
CA ASP A 401 -44.74 35.52 -15.94
C ASP A 401 -44.08 34.31 -16.66
N ALA A 402 -44.87 33.65 -17.40
CA ALA A 402 -44.72 32.42 -18.14
C ALA A 402 -43.64 32.38 -19.26
N GLY A 403 -43.29 31.16 -19.56
CA GLY A 403 -42.69 30.71 -20.86
C GLY A 403 -41.81 29.51 -20.65
N GLY A 404 -42.18 28.27 -20.75
CA GLY A 404 -42.74 27.55 -21.87
C GLY A 404 -41.63 26.83 -22.65
N ILE A 405 -41.31 25.63 -22.22
CA ILE A 405 -41.04 24.34 -22.92
C ILE A 405 -40.75 24.40 -24.45
N PRO A 406 -40.00 23.49 -25.13
CA PRO A 406 -40.07 22.04 -25.04
C PRO A 406 -38.77 21.24 -25.23
N LEU A 407 -38.90 19.95 -24.88
CA LEU A 407 -38.13 18.77 -25.24
C LEU A 407 -38.16 18.49 -26.73
N SER A 408 -37.06 17.95 -27.24
CA SER A 408 -36.85 16.98 -28.34
C SER A 408 -35.45 17.25 -28.97
N GLY A 409 -34.63 16.34 -29.35
CA GLY A 409 -34.74 15.00 -29.79
C GLY A 409 -33.33 14.58 -30.27
N GLU A 410 -33.17 13.32 -30.39
CA GLU A 410 -32.07 12.55 -30.98
C GLU A 410 -31.31 13.14 -32.18
N ALA A 411 -30.00 12.87 -32.28
CA ALA A 411 -29.39 12.13 -33.41
C ALA A 411 -27.84 12.20 -33.34
N ALA A 412 -27.20 11.05 -33.45
CA ALA A 412 -25.84 10.83 -33.98
C ALA A 412 -25.95 10.67 -35.51
N PRO A 413 -24.88 10.35 -36.25
CA PRO A 413 -23.50 10.84 -36.33
C PRO A 413 -23.12 11.31 -37.73
N SER A 414 -21.96 11.91 -37.97
CA SER A 414 -21.26 11.97 -39.26
C SER A 414 -19.79 12.31 -38.99
N GLN A 415 -18.83 11.49 -39.29
CA GLN A 415 -18.04 11.16 -40.49
C GLN A 415 -17.38 12.36 -41.12
N GLU A 416 -16.03 12.17 -41.28
CA GLU A 416 -15.17 12.62 -42.38
C GLU A 416 -14.88 14.13 -42.52
N GLU A 417 -13.60 14.44 -42.40
CA GLU A 417 -12.77 14.80 -43.58
C GLU A 417 -11.35 15.15 -43.17
N ALA A 418 -10.39 14.46 -43.82
CA ALA A 418 -9.01 14.93 -43.95
C ALA A 418 -8.93 15.92 -45.13
N PRO A 419 -7.97 16.84 -45.13
CA PRO A 419 -7.19 17.08 -46.34
C PRO A 419 -5.68 17.17 -46.08
N ALA A 420 -4.91 16.41 -46.84
CA ALA A 420 -4.14 16.81 -48.04
C ALA A 420 -2.82 17.54 -47.75
N GLU A 421 -1.79 16.83 -48.10
CA GLU A 421 -0.48 17.11 -48.69
C GLU A 421 -0.05 18.58 -48.88
N GLY A 422 1.23 18.78 -48.61
CA GLY A 422 2.01 19.95 -49.02
C GLY A 422 3.45 19.80 -48.53
N ASP A 423 4.22 19.07 -49.23
CA ASP A 423 5.42 19.32 -50.05
C ASP A 423 6.45 20.29 -49.44
N GLY A 424 7.71 19.85 -49.41
CA GLY A 424 8.82 20.79 -49.45
C GLY A 424 10.04 20.51 -48.57
N SER A 425 10.94 19.71 -49.14
CA SER A 425 12.41 19.87 -49.09
C SER A 425 13.19 19.65 -47.78
N ALA A 426 13.92 18.59 -47.80
CA ALA A 426 15.17 18.40 -47.06
C ALA A 426 16.30 19.29 -47.60
N PRO A 427 17.30 19.58 -46.80
CA PRO A 427 18.67 19.54 -47.34
C PRO A 427 19.62 18.62 -46.58
N ALA A 428 20.32 17.94 -47.39
CA ALA A 428 21.52 17.14 -47.40
C ALA A 428 22.50 17.25 -46.24
N ALA A 429 23.02 16.07 -45.91
CA ALA A 429 24.25 15.83 -45.19
C ALA A 429 25.48 16.24 -46.00
N PRO A 430 26.60 16.56 -45.40
CA PRO A 430 27.89 16.47 -46.03
C PRO A 430 28.63 15.20 -45.63
N GLN A 431 29.14 14.56 -46.68
CA GLN A 431 30.00 13.38 -46.70
C GLN A 431 31.41 13.69 -46.27
N ASP A 432 32.04 12.62 -45.81
CA ASP A 432 33.44 12.31 -45.62
C ASP A 432 34.40 12.87 -46.67
N GLN A 433 35.65 13.11 -46.21
CA GLN A 433 36.80 12.31 -46.63
C GLN A 433 38.10 12.71 -45.91
N PRO A 434 39.13 11.86 -45.91
CA PRO A 434 40.16 11.73 -44.90
C PRO A 434 41.49 12.38 -45.28
N THR A 435 42.30 12.66 -44.28
CA THR A 435 43.76 12.86 -44.56
C THR A 435 44.63 12.09 -43.54
N GLN A 436 45.52 11.41 -44.15
CA GLN A 436 46.62 10.55 -43.77
C GLN A 436 47.65 11.22 -42.82
N GLU A 437 48.24 10.32 -42.05
CA GLU A 437 49.69 10.05 -41.79
C GLU A 437 50.59 11.21 -41.40
N ASP A 438 51.21 11.07 -40.23
CA ASP A 438 52.64 10.75 -40.17
C ASP A 438 53.22 10.84 -38.74
N GLY A 439 54.04 9.86 -38.38
CA GLY A 439 55.28 10.10 -37.68
C GLY A 439 55.38 9.68 -36.21
N GLN A 440 55.76 8.49 -35.93
CA GLN A 440 56.56 8.04 -34.74
C GLN A 440 57.94 8.70 -34.74
N PRO A 441 58.87 8.50 -33.73
CA PRO A 441 58.80 7.81 -32.43
C PRO A 441 59.54 8.51 -31.26
N ARG A 442 59.23 8.02 -30.11
CA ARG A 442 60.00 7.80 -28.82
C ARG A 442 61.25 8.65 -28.51
N PRO A 443 61.67 8.79 -27.21
CA PRO A 443 61.87 7.70 -26.23
C PRO A 443 60.94 7.73 -25.00
#